data_e17f0a939d54ad0457bb149b931fc1cd
#
_entry.id   e17f0a939d54ad0457bb149b931fc1cd
#
_cell.length_a   1.000
_cell.length_b   1.000
_cell.length_c   1.000
_cell.angle_alpha   90.00
_cell.angle_beta   90.00
_cell.angle_gamma   90.00
#
_symmetry.space_group_name_H-M   'P 1'
#
loop_
_entity.id
_entity.type
_entity.pdbx_description
1 polymer ?
#
loop_
_entity_poly.entity_id
_entity_poly.type
_entity_poly.pdbx_seq_one_letter_code
_entity_poly.pdbx_strand_id
1 'polypeptide(L)'
;MVKAGESLVGSEVTIAGYAETVRGRGAICFLMLRDGTGRIQAFLKKDNMDHDLFDSIQSSTRESTIQITGKVAKKRPPKVPEGDPLPPPEFEVNVQDGMILAVSETPLPVGVTDEVNVGLDVRLDNRHLDLRRSHVNAMFQLRSKVLQYGREHLISEGFQEINSPKIIAAAAEGGTNLFPMKYFETDAYLSQSPQLYNCLLYTSPSPRDRQ
;
A
#
# COMPACT_ATOMS: atom_id res chain seq x y z
N MET A 1 -12.55 -6.66 0.62
CA MET A 1 -13.63 -6.94 -0.35
C MET A 1 -13.45 -8.27 -1.06
N VAL A 2 -12.35 -8.53 -1.72
CA VAL A 2 -12.08 -9.79 -2.46
C VAL A 2 -12.24 -11.06 -1.60
N LYS A 3 -11.91 -11.00 -0.30
CA LYS A 3 -12.00 -12.15 0.62
C LYS A 3 -13.43 -12.51 1.09
N ALA A 4 -14.41 -11.65 0.88
CA ALA A 4 -15.78 -11.85 1.32
C ALA A 4 -16.77 -12.05 0.14
N GLY A 5 -16.24 -12.26 -1.06
CA GLY A 5 -16.99 -12.18 -2.32
C GLY A 5 -18.26 -13.01 -2.39
N GLU A 6 -18.25 -14.30 -2.05
CA GLU A 6 -19.44 -15.14 -2.15
C GLU A 6 -20.54 -14.75 -1.16
N SER A 7 -20.17 -14.35 0.06
CA SER A 7 -21.14 -13.92 1.09
C SER A 7 -21.79 -12.57 0.77
N LEU A 8 -21.20 -11.78 -0.11
CA LEU A 8 -21.70 -10.45 -0.50
C LEU A 8 -22.47 -10.45 -1.82
N VAL A 9 -22.58 -11.58 -2.53
CA VAL A 9 -23.34 -11.63 -3.78
C VAL A 9 -24.79 -11.23 -3.55
N GLY A 10 -25.28 -10.26 -4.33
CA GLY A 10 -26.60 -9.66 -4.20
C GLY A 10 -26.70 -8.52 -3.19
N SER A 11 -25.70 -8.33 -2.31
CA SER A 11 -25.67 -7.21 -1.38
C SER A 11 -25.28 -5.92 -2.08
N GLU A 12 -25.79 -4.80 -1.57
CA GLU A 12 -25.34 -3.48 -1.95
C GLU A 12 -24.07 -3.10 -1.18
N VAL A 13 -23.09 -2.56 -1.89
CA VAL A 13 -21.80 -2.14 -1.32
C VAL A 13 -21.42 -0.78 -1.87
N THR A 14 -20.78 0.02 -1.01
CA THR A 14 -20.09 1.26 -1.43
C THR A 14 -18.60 1.03 -1.32
N ILE A 15 -17.89 1.27 -2.41
CA ILE A 15 -16.43 1.09 -2.50
C ILE A 15 -15.79 2.31 -3.14
N ALA A 16 -14.55 2.60 -2.75
CA ALA A 16 -13.74 3.64 -3.36
C ALA A 16 -12.36 3.10 -3.73
N GLY A 17 -11.78 3.64 -4.78
CA GLY A 17 -10.47 3.23 -5.23
C GLY A 17 -9.97 4.09 -6.39
N TYR A 18 -8.78 3.76 -6.87
CA TYR A 18 -8.18 4.38 -8.04
C TYR A 18 -8.66 3.72 -9.32
N ALA A 19 -9.01 4.52 -10.32
CA ALA A 19 -9.37 4.05 -11.66
C ALA A 19 -8.12 3.50 -12.38
N GLU A 20 -7.95 2.20 -12.39
CA GLU A 20 -6.83 1.54 -13.07
C GLU A 20 -7.04 1.56 -14.58
N THR A 21 -8.22 1.14 -15.05
CA THR A 21 -8.64 1.23 -16.45
C THR A 21 -10.11 1.57 -16.55
N VAL A 22 -10.43 2.42 -17.51
CA VAL A 22 -11.80 2.75 -17.90
C VAL A 22 -11.99 2.33 -19.34
N ARG A 23 -12.95 1.46 -19.61
CA ARG A 23 -13.25 0.95 -20.96
C ARG A 23 -14.73 1.09 -21.21
N GLY A 24 -15.12 2.13 -21.94
CA GLY A 24 -16.51 2.40 -22.30
C GLY A 24 -16.76 2.27 -23.80
N ARG A 25 -17.91 1.75 -24.17
CA ARG A 25 -18.42 1.79 -25.55
C ARG A 25 -19.94 2.04 -25.53
N GLY A 26 -20.34 3.22 -25.94
CA GLY A 26 -21.74 3.62 -25.95
C GLY A 26 -22.34 3.67 -24.54
N ALA A 27 -23.41 2.92 -24.30
CA ALA A 27 -24.15 2.89 -23.04
C ALA A 27 -23.55 1.97 -21.95
N ILE A 28 -22.38 1.37 -22.20
CA ILE A 28 -21.75 0.41 -21.27
C ILE A 28 -20.32 0.88 -20.98
N CYS A 29 -19.94 0.85 -19.69
CA CYS A 29 -18.60 1.12 -19.23
C CYS A 29 -18.14 0.06 -18.22
N PHE A 30 -16.89 -0.37 -18.35
CA PHE A 30 -16.18 -1.22 -17.39
C PHE A 30 -15.08 -0.40 -16.75
N LEU A 31 -15.17 -0.22 -15.46
CA LEU A 31 -14.17 0.46 -14.65
C LEU A 31 -13.46 -0.58 -13.78
N MET A 32 -12.15 -0.68 -13.89
CA MET A 32 -11.35 -1.44 -12.94
C MET A 32 -10.93 -0.52 -11.82
N LEU A 33 -11.45 -0.75 -10.62
CA LEU A 33 -11.04 -0.05 -9.41
C LEU A 33 -9.98 -0.87 -8.67
N ARG A 34 -8.98 -0.17 -8.15
CA ARG A 34 -7.89 -0.75 -7.37
C ARG A 34 -7.68 0.04 -6.08
N ASP A 35 -7.43 -0.67 -5.00
CA ASP A 35 -6.99 -0.12 -3.72
C ASP A 35 -5.80 -0.91 -3.15
N GLY A 36 -5.42 -0.68 -1.89
CA GLY A 36 -4.35 -1.41 -1.21
C GLY A 36 -4.65 -2.89 -0.93
N THR A 37 -5.90 -3.33 -1.10
CA THR A 37 -6.33 -4.71 -0.80
C THR A 37 -6.51 -5.56 -2.04
N GLY A 38 -6.67 -4.93 -3.21
CA GLY A 38 -6.86 -5.62 -4.47
C GLY A 38 -7.56 -4.79 -5.53
N ARG A 39 -8.10 -5.47 -6.53
CA ARG A 39 -8.82 -4.84 -7.64
C ARG A 39 -10.18 -5.51 -7.86
N ILE A 40 -11.16 -4.72 -8.27
CA ILE A 40 -12.51 -5.18 -8.58
C ILE A 40 -13.01 -4.48 -9.84
N GLN A 41 -13.77 -5.22 -10.65
CA GLN A 41 -14.44 -4.66 -11.81
C GLN A 41 -15.77 -4.04 -11.40
N ALA A 42 -16.01 -2.82 -11.85
CA ALA A 42 -17.31 -2.16 -11.80
C ALA A 42 -17.92 -2.17 -13.20
N PHE A 43 -19.16 -2.61 -13.30
CA PHE A 43 -19.96 -2.61 -14.50
C PHE A 43 -20.98 -1.47 -14.42
N LEU A 44 -20.89 -0.54 -15.35
CA LEU A 44 -21.77 0.62 -15.45
C LEU A 44 -22.63 0.50 -16.70
N LYS A 45 -23.92 0.74 -16.55
CA LYS A 45 -24.86 0.84 -17.64
C LYS A 45 -25.58 2.19 -17.56
N LYS A 46 -25.56 2.95 -18.64
CA LYS A 46 -26.09 4.32 -18.68
C LYS A 46 -27.56 4.41 -18.25
N ASP A 47 -28.38 3.41 -18.62
CA ASP A 47 -29.80 3.35 -18.27
C ASP A 47 -30.07 3.12 -16.76
N ASN A 48 -29.06 2.67 -16.00
CA ASN A 48 -29.21 2.28 -14.59
C ASN A 48 -28.71 3.33 -13.60
N MET A 49 -28.20 4.46 -14.08
CA MET A 49 -27.60 5.49 -13.26
C MET A 49 -27.80 6.88 -13.91
N ASP A 50 -27.43 7.92 -13.19
CA ASP A 50 -27.42 9.27 -13.72
C ASP A 50 -26.49 9.37 -14.95
N HIS A 51 -26.96 10.03 -16.00
CA HIS A 51 -26.26 10.11 -17.29
C HIS A 51 -25.01 10.97 -17.20
N ASP A 52 -25.04 12.07 -16.46
CA ASP A 52 -23.90 12.97 -16.31
C ASP A 52 -22.81 12.30 -15.49
N LEU A 53 -23.19 11.55 -14.46
CA LEU A 53 -22.28 10.73 -13.68
C LEU A 53 -21.64 9.62 -14.53
N PHE A 54 -22.43 8.90 -15.34
CA PHE A 54 -21.92 7.88 -16.25
C PHE A 54 -20.87 8.45 -17.20
N ASP A 55 -21.19 9.56 -17.87
CA ASP A 55 -20.32 10.21 -18.85
C ASP A 55 -19.03 10.74 -18.14
N SER A 56 -19.16 11.27 -16.94
CA SER A 56 -18.03 11.71 -16.11
C SER A 56 -17.10 10.56 -15.73
N ILE A 57 -17.63 9.41 -15.29
CA ILE A 57 -16.82 8.23 -14.97
C ILE A 57 -16.19 7.65 -16.25
N GLN A 58 -16.94 7.58 -17.35
CA GLN A 58 -16.44 7.06 -18.62
C GLN A 58 -15.27 7.88 -19.17
N SER A 59 -15.27 9.20 -18.94
CA SER A 59 -14.21 10.12 -19.35
C SER A 59 -13.10 10.31 -18.33
N SER A 60 -13.20 9.66 -17.16
CA SER A 60 -12.23 9.82 -16.09
C SER A 60 -10.85 9.30 -16.48
N THR A 61 -9.83 10.00 -16.01
CA THR A 61 -8.43 9.65 -16.23
C THR A 61 -7.96 8.53 -15.32
N ARG A 62 -6.92 7.80 -15.74
CA ARG A 62 -6.26 6.79 -14.89
C ARG A 62 -5.79 7.41 -13.58
N GLU A 63 -5.87 6.65 -12.50
CA GLU A 63 -5.54 7.05 -11.11
C GLU A 63 -6.48 8.12 -10.52
N SER A 64 -7.55 8.51 -11.22
CA SER A 64 -8.64 9.25 -10.58
C SER A 64 -9.25 8.43 -9.45
N THR A 65 -9.61 9.07 -8.35
CA THR A 65 -10.25 8.42 -7.21
C THR A 65 -11.76 8.46 -7.37
N ILE A 66 -12.38 7.29 -7.43
CA ILE A 66 -13.81 7.13 -7.69
C ILE A 66 -14.44 6.29 -6.60
N GLN A 67 -15.57 6.75 -6.08
CA GLN A 67 -16.46 5.97 -5.22
C GLN A 67 -17.65 5.50 -6.06
N ILE A 68 -18.01 4.24 -5.87
CA ILE A 68 -19.22 3.66 -6.51
C ILE A 68 -20.06 2.92 -5.48
N THR A 69 -21.35 2.93 -5.70
CA THR A 69 -22.35 2.13 -4.96
C THR A 69 -23.10 1.24 -5.91
N GLY A 70 -23.25 -0.02 -5.55
CA GLY A 70 -23.95 -0.98 -6.41
C GLY A 70 -24.00 -2.38 -5.82
N LYS A 71 -24.59 -3.30 -6.57
CA LYS A 71 -24.79 -4.69 -6.15
C LYS A 71 -23.66 -5.59 -6.61
N VAL A 72 -23.14 -6.40 -5.70
CA VAL A 72 -22.13 -7.42 -6.01
C VAL A 72 -22.74 -8.54 -6.82
N ALA A 73 -22.10 -8.89 -7.92
CA ALA A 73 -22.48 -10.01 -8.78
C ALA A 73 -21.29 -10.93 -9.04
N LYS A 74 -21.57 -12.21 -9.27
CA LYS A 74 -20.54 -13.16 -9.70
C LYS A 74 -20.27 -12.98 -11.18
N LYS A 75 -19.02 -12.71 -11.53
CA LYS A 75 -18.60 -12.55 -12.91
C LYS A 75 -18.50 -13.92 -13.60
N ARG A 76 -18.85 -13.99 -14.87
CA ARG A 76 -18.50 -15.16 -15.69
C ARG A 76 -16.97 -15.23 -15.82
N PRO A 77 -16.34 -16.40 -15.60
CA PRO A 77 -14.89 -16.50 -15.69
C PRO A 77 -14.44 -16.05 -17.09
N PRO A 78 -13.56 -15.04 -17.17
CA PRO A 78 -13.01 -14.64 -18.45
C PRO A 78 -12.10 -15.77 -18.98
N LYS A 79 -11.95 -15.84 -20.29
CA LYS A 79 -10.82 -16.58 -20.88
C LYS A 79 -9.56 -15.80 -20.50
N VAL A 80 -8.80 -16.33 -19.54
CA VAL A 80 -7.56 -15.70 -19.05
C VAL A 80 -6.50 -15.87 -20.11
N PRO A 81 -5.81 -14.81 -20.57
CA PRO A 81 -4.54 -14.97 -21.29
C PRO A 81 -3.52 -15.61 -20.32
N GLU A 82 -2.83 -16.65 -20.75
CA GLU A 82 -1.69 -17.19 -20.03
C GLU A 82 -0.65 -16.08 -19.81
N GLY A 83 -0.34 -15.77 -18.52
CA GLY A 83 0.71 -14.81 -18.16
C GLY A 83 0.29 -13.57 -17.39
N ASP A 84 -0.99 -13.37 -17.06
CA ASP A 84 -1.39 -12.28 -16.15
C ASP A 84 -1.00 -12.62 -14.71
N PRO A 85 -0.09 -11.86 -14.05
CA PRO A 85 0.38 -12.13 -12.70
C PRO A 85 -0.71 -11.96 -11.62
N LEU A 86 -1.81 -11.31 -11.96
CA LEU A 86 -2.95 -11.12 -11.05
C LEU A 86 -4.20 -11.78 -11.67
N PRO A 87 -4.81 -12.76 -10.97
CA PRO A 87 -6.02 -13.37 -11.46
C PRO A 87 -7.13 -12.30 -11.63
N PRO A 88 -7.94 -12.40 -12.68
CA PRO A 88 -9.06 -11.49 -12.87
C PRO A 88 -10.04 -11.60 -11.69
N PRO A 89 -10.68 -10.50 -11.27
CA PRO A 89 -11.65 -10.55 -10.19
C PRO A 89 -12.81 -11.49 -10.54
N GLU A 90 -13.14 -12.38 -9.62
CA GLU A 90 -14.28 -13.33 -9.76
C GLU A 90 -15.63 -12.64 -9.59
N PHE A 91 -15.63 -11.47 -8.98
CA PHE A 91 -16.81 -10.66 -8.68
C PHE A 91 -16.73 -9.32 -9.38
N GLU A 92 -17.90 -8.75 -9.64
CA GLU A 92 -18.05 -7.40 -10.16
C GLU A 92 -19.13 -6.65 -9.37
N VAL A 93 -19.10 -5.33 -9.42
CA VAL A 93 -20.14 -4.47 -8.86
C VAL A 93 -20.95 -3.88 -9.99
N ASN A 94 -22.23 -4.20 -10.02
CA ASN A 94 -23.21 -3.56 -10.90
C ASN A 94 -23.57 -2.21 -10.31
N VAL A 95 -23.00 -1.15 -10.87
CA VAL A 95 -23.07 0.22 -10.33
C VAL A 95 -24.46 0.80 -10.55
N GLN A 96 -24.97 1.44 -9.51
CA GLN A 96 -26.22 2.18 -9.51
C GLN A 96 -26.01 3.68 -9.23
N ASP A 97 -24.99 4.00 -8.43
CA ASP A 97 -24.62 5.35 -8.05
C ASP A 97 -23.11 5.49 -7.79
N GLY A 98 -22.61 6.71 -7.70
CA GLY A 98 -21.21 6.96 -7.40
C GLY A 98 -20.85 8.44 -7.42
N MET A 99 -19.57 8.71 -7.24
CA MET A 99 -19.01 10.05 -7.35
C MET A 99 -17.52 10.01 -7.66
N ILE A 100 -17.02 11.01 -8.37
CA ILE A 100 -15.60 11.23 -8.56
C ILE A 100 -15.10 12.05 -7.38
N LEU A 101 -14.24 11.47 -6.55
CA LEU A 101 -13.67 12.13 -5.37
C LEU A 101 -12.50 13.04 -5.76
N ALA A 102 -11.69 12.65 -6.73
CA ALA A 102 -10.60 13.44 -7.26
C ALA A 102 -10.26 12.99 -8.69
N VAL A 103 -10.00 13.95 -9.54
CA VAL A 103 -9.54 13.72 -10.92
C VAL A 103 -8.01 13.76 -10.92
N SER A 104 -7.39 12.76 -11.55
CA SER A 104 -5.94 12.72 -11.73
C SER A 104 -5.53 13.50 -12.97
N GLU A 105 -4.43 14.24 -12.84
CA GLU A 105 -3.77 14.87 -13.99
C GLU A 105 -3.13 13.85 -14.92
N THR A 106 -3.11 14.17 -16.21
CA THR A 106 -2.48 13.33 -17.24
C THR A 106 -1.59 14.17 -18.16
N PRO A 107 -0.46 13.63 -18.62
CA PRO A 107 0.08 12.28 -18.37
C PRO A 107 0.66 12.12 -16.97
N LEU A 108 0.58 10.89 -16.43
CA LEU A 108 1.22 10.57 -15.15
C LEU A 108 2.74 10.50 -15.32
N PRO A 109 3.53 11.08 -14.40
CA PRO A 109 5.00 11.02 -14.44
C PRO A 109 5.55 9.61 -14.25
N VAL A 110 4.81 8.75 -13.54
CA VAL A 110 5.12 7.33 -13.34
C VAL A 110 3.88 6.51 -13.64
N GLY A 111 3.98 5.58 -14.59
CA GLY A 111 2.90 4.63 -14.86
C GLY A 111 2.77 3.64 -13.70
N VAL A 112 1.56 3.49 -13.17
CA VAL A 112 1.28 2.59 -12.05
C VAL A 112 1.10 1.15 -12.51
N THR A 113 0.57 0.93 -13.71
CA THR A 113 0.62 -0.36 -14.39
C THR A 113 2.03 -0.54 -14.94
N ASP A 114 2.68 -1.66 -14.68
CA ASP A 114 4.11 -1.94 -14.92
C ASP A 114 4.56 -1.89 -16.42
N GLU A 115 3.80 -1.21 -17.26
CA GLU A 115 4.00 -1.16 -18.72
C GLU A 115 5.16 -0.24 -19.17
N VAL A 116 5.59 0.71 -18.33
CA VAL A 116 6.62 1.69 -18.69
C VAL A 116 7.81 1.61 -17.74
N ASN A 117 9.00 1.46 -18.32
CA ASN A 117 10.23 1.52 -17.54
C ASN A 117 10.61 2.98 -17.31
N VAL A 118 10.64 3.39 -16.03
CA VAL A 118 10.94 4.75 -15.58
C VAL A 118 12.21 4.74 -14.75
N GLY A 119 13.10 5.73 -14.93
CA GLY A 119 14.34 5.89 -14.20
C GLY A 119 14.09 6.01 -12.67
N LEU A 120 15.11 5.63 -11.88
CA LEU A 120 14.99 5.61 -10.42
C LEU A 120 14.76 7.01 -9.83
N ASP A 121 15.39 8.03 -10.39
CA ASP A 121 15.24 9.44 -10.03
C ASP A 121 13.78 9.89 -10.10
N VAL A 122 13.14 9.70 -11.26
CA VAL A 122 11.72 10.05 -11.48
C VAL A 122 10.81 9.24 -10.54
N ARG A 123 11.15 7.97 -10.28
CA ARG A 123 10.38 7.12 -9.35
C ARG A 123 10.50 7.59 -7.91
N LEU A 124 11.67 8.10 -7.49
CA LEU A 124 11.87 8.63 -6.14
C LEU A 124 11.15 9.97 -5.97
N ASP A 125 11.18 10.84 -6.97
CA ASP A 125 10.47 12.13 -6.94
C ASP A 125 8.94 11.95 -6.94
N ASN A 126 8.46 10.86 -7.56
CA ASN A 126 7.04 10.51 -7.62
C ASN A 126 6.72 9.24 -6.81
N ARG A 127 7.27 9.13 -5.61
CA ARG A 127 7.23 7.92 -4.80
C ARG A 127 5.82 7.44 -4.47
N HIS A 128 4.87 8.35 -4.33
CA HIS A 128 3.46 8.06 -4.07
C HIS A 128 2.79 7.26 -5.21
N LEU A 129 3.21 7.46 -6.46
CA LEU A 129 2.76 6.65 -7.61
C LEU A 129 3.55 5.34 -7.72
N ASP A 130 4.87 5.40 -7.53
CA ASP A 130 5.73 4.23 -7.62
C ASP A 130 5.36 3.15 -6.59
N LEU A 131 4.98 3.54 -5.37
CA LEU A 131 4.54 2.61 -4.32
C LEU A 131 3.19 1.91 -4.64
N ARG A 132 2.41 2.43 -5.59
CA ARG A 132 1.18 1.79 -6.06
C ARG A 132 1.43 0.68 -7.08
N ARG A 133 2.63 0.61 -7.67
CA ARG A 133 3.00 -0.47 -8.60
C ARG A 133 3.05 -1.79 -7.87
N SER A 134 2.50 -2.83 -8.46
CA SER A 134 2.30 -4.13 -7.81
C SER A 134 3.60 -4.72 -7.26
N HIS A 135 4.67 -4.76 -8.05
CA HIS A 135 5.97 -5.31 -7.64
C HIS A 135 6.65 -4.45 -6.57
N VAL A 136 6.54 -3.11 -6.64
CA VAL A 136 7.10 -2.21 -5.61
C VAL A 136 6.34 -2.38 -4.29
N ASN A 137 5.01 -2.42 -4.35
CA ASN A 137 4.18 -2.68 -3.17
C ASN A 137 4.48 -4.03 -2.55
N ALA A 138 4.64 -5.09 -3.37
CA ALA A 138 4.99 -6.43 -2.91
C ALA A 138 6.33 -6.47 -2.14
N MET A 139 7.34 -5.71 -2.57
CA MET A 139 8.61 -5.61 -1.83
C MET A 139 8.42 -5.03 -0.43
N PHE A 140 7.59 -3.98 -0.27
CA PHE A 140 7.31 -3.41 1.05
C PHE A 140 6.44 -4.31 1.92
N GLN A 141 5.48 -5.02 1.33
CA GLN A 141 4.71 -6.04 2.04
C GLN A 141 5.61 -7.18 2.53
N LEU A 142 6.51 -7.67 1.67
CA LEU A 142 7.49 -8.69 2.06
C LEU A 142 8.39 -8.21 3.20
N ARG A 143 8.93 -6.99 3.09
CA ARG A 143 9.75 -6.37 4.15
C ARG A 143 8.99 -6.30 5.48
N SER A 144 7.73 -5.89 5.46
CA SER A 144 6.88 -5.85 6.64
C SER A 144 6.70 -7.23 7.26
N LYS A 145 6.47 -8.26 6.43
CA LYS A 145 6.33 -9.65 6.89
C LYS A 145 7.61 -10.22 7.47
N VAL A 146 8.76 -9.93 6.86
CA VAL A 146 10.08 -10.34 7.40
C VAL A 146 10.29 -9.76 8.81
N LEU A 147 9.99 -8.47 9.01
CA LEU A 147 10.09 -7.84 10.34
C LEU A 147 9.10 -8.45 11.34
N GLN A 148 7.87 -8.71 10.91
CA GLN A 148 6.86 -9.35 11.75
C GLN A 148 7.29 -10.74 12.21
N TYR A 149 7.67 -11.61 11.27
CA TYR A 149 8.07 -12.99 11.58
C TYR A 149 9.37 -13.05 12.40
N GLY A 150 10.34 -12.16 12.12
CA GLY A 150 11.54 -12.04 12.95
C GLY A 150 11.21 -11.69 14.40
N ARG A 151 10.30 -10.74 14.61
CA ARG A 151 9.81 -10.36 15.95
C ARG A 151 9.06 -11.53 16.63
N GLU A 152 8.12 -12.15 15.93
CA GLU A 152 7.35 -13.27 16.45
C GLU A 152 8.26 -14.45 16.86
N HIS A 153 9.27 -14.76 16.04
CA HIS A 153 10.25 -15.81 16.35
C HIS A 153 11.03 -15.47 17.63
N LEU A 154 11.61 -14.29 17.73
CA LEU A 154 12.37 -13.89 18.92
C LEU A 154 11.51 -13.91 20.20
N ILE A 155 10.28 -13.42 20.11
CA ILE A 155 9.34 -13.46 21.25
C ILE A 155 9.03 -14.91 21.63
N SER A 156 8.84 -15.82 20.66
CA SER A 156 8.59 -17.25 20.96
C SER A 156 9.78 -17.95 21.64
N GLU A 157 11.00 -17.46 21.39
CA GLU A 157 12.22 -17.94 22.05
C GLU A 157 12.45 -17.27 23.44
N GLY A 158 11.52 -16.44 23.90
CA GLY A 158 11.59 -15.78 25.21
C GLY A 158 12.35 -14.45 25.24
N PHE A 159 12.70 -13.89 24.07
CA PHE A 159 13.31 -12.56 23.99
C PHE A 159 12.26 -11.49 24.25
N GLN A 160 12.68 -10.41 24.92
CA GLN A 160 11.86 -9.23 25.14
C GLN A 160 12.29 -8.11 24.18
N GLU A 161 11.34 -7.54 23.43
CA GLU A 161 11.62 -6.38 22.58
C GLU A 161 11.75 -5.12 23.43
N ILE A 162 12.81 -4.34 23.21
CA ILE A 162 13.05 -3.06 23.85
C ILE A 162 13.23 -1.94 22.83
N ASN A 163 12.88 -0.73 23.20
CA ASN A 163 13.09 0.48 22.43
C ASN A 163 14.17 1.35 23.07
N SER A 164 15.40 1.25 22.57
CA SER A 164 16.51 2.11 23.00
C SER A 164 16.42 3.50 22.35
N PRO A 165 16.89 4.58 23.03
CA PRO A 165 17.01 5.89 22.44
C PRO A 165 17.86 5.87 21.15
N LYS A 166 17.45 6.65 20.17
CA LYS A 166 18.16 6.78 18.88
C LYS A 166 19.06 8.01 18.85
N ILE A 167 18.81 8.99 19.72
CA ILE A 167 19.60 10.20 19.88
C ILE A 167 20.26 10.13 21.26
N ILE A 168 21.57 10.30 21.31
CA ILE A 168 22.41 10.22 22.52
C ILE A 168 23.27 11.46 22.66
N ALA A 169 23.59 11.83 23.90
CA ALA A 169 24.41 13.02 24.20
C ALA A 169 25.91 12.78 24.04
N ALA A 170 26.36 11.54 24.14
CA ALA A 170 27.79 11.19 24.06
C ALA A 170 27.98 9.83 23.40
N ALA A 171 29.19 9.60 22.86
CA ALA A 171 29.57 8.29 22.33
C ALA A 171 29.62 7.27 23.47
N ALA A 172 28.82 6.24 23.40
CA ALA A 172 28.85 5.13 24.36
C ALA A 172 29.98 4.12 24.06
N GLU A 173 30.52 4.14 22.83
CA GLU A 173 31.55 3.21 22.39
C GLU A 173 32.69 3.98 21.68
N GLY A 174 33.94 3.70 22.09
CA GLY A 174 35.12 4.35 21.51
C GLY A 174 35.47 3.80 20.14
N GLY A 175 35.82 4.70 19.22
CA GLY A 175 36.54 4.36 18.00
C GLY A 175 35.81 4.39 16.69
N THR A 176 34.52 4.63 16.66
CA THR A 176 33.73 4.71 15.42
C THR A 176 33.20 6.13 15.15
N ASN A 177 33.13 6.50 13.87
CA ASN A 177 32.60 7.80 13.46
C ASN A 177 31.12 7.88 13.83
N LEU A 178 30.78 8.79 14.75
CA LEU A 178 29.42 9.10 15.11
C LEU A 178 28.81 10.03 14.06
N PHE A 179 27.52 9.89 13.83
CA PHE A 179 26.77 10.85 13.04
C PHE A 179 26.37 12.04 13.93
N PRO A 180 27.05 13.20 13.81
CA PRO A 180 26.76 14.38 14.65
C PRO A 180 25.46 15.04 14.18
N MET A 181 24.71 15.58 15.12
CA MET A 181 23.54 16.41 14.86
C MET A 181 23.40 17.50 15.92
N LYS A 182 22.79 18.61 15.56
CA LYS A 182 22.39 19.63 16.52
C LYS A 182 21.00 19.28 17.05
N TYR A 183 20.89 19.24 18.39
CA TYR A 183 19.63 19.08 19.07
C TYR A 183 19.41 20.32 19.94
N PHE A 184 18.66 21.27 19.44
CA PHE A 184 18.56 22.63 19.97
C PHE A 184 19.96 23.27 20.12
N GLU A 185 20.36 23.66 21.31
CA GLU A 185 21.67 24.30 21.59
C GLU A 185 22.77 23.29 21.94
N THR A 186 22.45 22.00 22.05
CA THR A 186 23.40 20.95 22.44
C THR A 186 23.84 20.10 21.25
N ASP A 187 25.03 19.55 21.34
CA ASP A 187 25.50 18.53 20.39
C ASP A 187 24.91 17.17 20.79
N ALA A 188 24.41 16.45 19.78
CA ALA A 188 23.88 15.11 19.93
C ALA A 188 24.41 14.21 18.81
N TYR A 189 24.22 12.93 18.96
CA TYR A 189 24.67 11.93 17.99
C TYR A 189 23.58 10.86 17.78
N LEU A 190 23.54 10.28 16.58
CA LEU A 190 22.74 9.08 16.36
C LEU A 190 23.43 7.89 17.02
N SER A 191 22.64 7.11 17.75
CA SER A 191 23.10 5.88 18.40
C SER A 191 23.54 4.85 17.38
N GLN A 192 24.68 4.23 17.57
CA GLN A 192 25.19 3.16 16.71
C GLN A 192 24.68 1.79 17.16
N SER A 193 24.57 1.58 18.47
CA SER A 193 24.25 0.29 19.06
C SER A 193 23.42 0.46 20.34
N PRO A 194 22.53 -0.48 20.66
CA PRO A 194 21.78 -0.48 21.92
C PRO A 194 22.52 -1.18 23.06
N GLN A 195 23.81 -1.52 22.94
CA GLN A 195 24.53 -2.38 23.90
C GLN A 195 24.44 -1.89 25.34
N LEU A 196 24.63 -0.59 25.56
CA LEU A 196 24.56 -0.02 26.92
C LEU A 196 23.17 -0.22 27.53
N TYR A 197 22.11 0.03 26.78
CA TYR A 197 20.75 -0.15 27.26
C TYR A 197 20.40 -1.62 27.47
N ASN A 198 20.88 -2.50 26.59
CA ASN A 198 20.74 -3.95 26.79
C ASN A 198 21.43 -4.40 28.08
N CYS A 199 22.62 -3.88 28.36
CA CYS A 199 23.34 -4.19 29.59
C CYS A 199 22.58 -3.72 30.83
N LEU A 200 21.99 -2.54 30.83
CA LEU A 200 21.17 -2.02 31.94
C LEU A 200 19.90 -2.83 32.20
N LEU A 201 19.35 -3.43 31.16
CA LEU A 201 18.13 -4.26 31.25
C LEU A 201 18.44 -5.73 31.62
N TYR A 202 19.68 -6.13 31.61
CA TYR A 202 20.09 -7.48 31.98
C TYR A 202 19.91 -7.68 33.48
N THR A 203 19.09 -8.65 33.87
CA THR A 203 18.76 -8.92 35.28
C THR A 203 19.86 -9.66 36.04
N SER A 204 20.88 -10.16 35.36
CA SER A 204 22.06 -10.79 35.99
C SER A 204 23.18 -9.77 36.16
N PRO A 205 23.72 -9.57 37.33
CA PRO A 205 24.90 -8.73 37.54
C PRO A 205 26.06 -9.29 36.73
N SER A 206 26.62 -8.47 35.85
CA SER A 206 27.87 -8.78 35.13
C SER A 206 28.97 -9.10 36.14
N PRO A 207 29.91 -10.03 35.86
CA PRO A 207 31.08 -10.23 36.71
C PRO A 207 31.91 -8.97 36.94
N ARG A 208 31.75 -7.94 36.08
CA ARG A 208 32.39 -6.62 36.23
C ARG A 208 31.73 -5.71 37.27
N ASP A 209 30.46 -5.98 37.61
CA ASP A 209 29.70 -5.16 38.57
C ASP A 209 29.94 -5.62 40.05
N ARG A 210 30.82 -6.59 40.24
CA ARG A 210 31.18 -7.16 41.55
C ARG A 210 32.51 -6.65 42.09
N GLN A 211 33.10 -5.59 41.52
CA GLN A 211 34.34 -4.97 42.04
C GLN A 211 34.03 -3.71 42.80
#